data_b913714398a1703f8243d38e6a21c9c7
#
_entry.id   b913714398a1703f8243d38e6a21c9c7
#
_cell.length_a   1.000
_cell.length_b   1.000
_cell.length_c   1.000
_cell.angle_alpha   90.00
_cell.angle_beta   90.00
_cell.angle_gamma   90.00
#
_symmetry.space_group_name_H-M   'P 1'
#
loop_
_entity.id
_entity.type
_entity.pdbx_description
1 polymer ?
#
loop_
_entity_poly.entity_id
_entity_poly.type
_entity_poly.pdbx_seq_one_letter_code
_entity_poly.pdbx_strand_id
1 'polypeptide(L)'
;MRNFIIVGCLAVATLTGCATSPKPAPTALQVQSFQTKEFETTKTIAFGSTLSVFQDLGYIVQSADKDTGFITAASPTSNKTGFWQAMVGVASSGQTKATAFVEEIRPGRVRVRLNFVNARNNSSAYGQNQAEDTPILDPKAYQVAFDKIDDAVFVRKGTTTTGQR
;
A
#
# COMPACT_ATOMS: atom_id res chain seq x y z
N MET A 1 -24.19 -16.06 -75.66
CA MET A 1 -22.90 -15.53 -76.09
C MET A 1 -22.42 -14.58 -75.00
N ARG A 2 -21.23 -14.83 -74.54
CA ARG A 2 -20.37 -14.07 -73.62
C ARG A 2 -20.74 -14.10 -72.13
N ASN A 3 -20.06 -15.08 -71.48
CA ASN A 3 -19.92 -15.24 -70.03
C ASN A 3 -19.17 -14.08 -69.45
N PHE A 4 -19.74 -13.45 -68.39
CA PHE A 4 -19.01 -12.54 -67.52
C PHE A 4 -18.82 -13.27 -66.16
N ILE A 5 -17.59 -13.73 -65.94
CA ILE A 5 -17.16 -14.31 -64.65
C ILE A 5 -16.75 -13.11 -63.80
N ILE A 6 -17.55 -12.85 -62.73
CA ILE A 6 -17.20 -11.91 -61.69
C ILE A 6 -16.46 -12.68 -60.63
N VAL A 7 -15.14 -12.51 -60.56
CA VAL A 7 -14.27 -12.99 -59.44
C VAL A 7 -14.44 -12.05 -58.29
N GLY A 8 -15.19 -12.48 -57.28
CA GLY A 8 -15.31 -11.76 -55.99
C GLY A 8 -14.12 -12.07 -55.11
N CYS A 9 -13.21 -11.06 -54.94
CA CYS A 9 -12.12 -11.11 -53.95
C CYS A 9 -12.68 -10.97 -52.53
N LEU A 10 -12.75 -12.06 -51.78
CA LEU A 10 -13.12 -12.07 -50.36
C LEU A 10 -11.89 -11.70 -49.53
N ALA A 11 -11.78 -10.43 -49.15
CA ALA A 11 -10.72 -9.95 -48.24
C ALA A 11 -11.06 -10.36 -46.80
N VAL A 12 -10.42 -11.40 -46.30
CA VAL A 12 -10.50 -11.80 -44.88
C VAL A 12 -9.57 -10.88 -44.08
N ALA A 13 -10.16 -9.89 -43.44
CA ALA A 13 -9.46 -9.04 -42.48
C ALA A 13 -9.24 -9.83 -41.17
N THR A 14 -8.02 -10.33 -40.94
CA THR A 14 -7.62 -10.93 -39.66
C THR A 14 -7.40 -9.83 -38.64
N LEU A 15 -8.38 -9.62 -37.73
CA LEU A 15 -8.17 -8.82 -36.53
C LEU A 15 -7.27 -9.60 -35.55
N THR A 16 -6.00 -9.32 -35.57
CA THR A 16 -5.06 -9.72 -34.51
C THR A 16 -5.37 -8.88 -33.26
N GLY A 17 -6.26 -9.35 -32.40
CA GLY A 17 -6.48 -8.77 -31.09
C GLY A 17 -5.25 -9.03 -30.22
N CYS A 18 -4.53 -7.96 -29.84
CA CYS A 18 -3.51 -8.03 -28.78
C CYS A 18 -4.22 -8.35 -27.46
N ALA A 19 -4.28 -9.62 -27.09
CA ALA A 19 -4.69 -10.04 -25.78
C ALA A 19 -3.59 -9.63 -24.78
N THR A 20 -3.81 -8.51 -24.07
CA THR A 20 -2.95 -8.13 -22.95
C THR A 20 -3.20 -9.15 -21.84
N SER A 21 -2.26 -10.08 -21.66
CA SER A 21 -2.33 -11.04 -20.55
C SER A 21 -2.38 -10.27 -19.23
N PRO A 22 -3.33 -10.55 -18.34
CA PRO A 22 -3.38 -9.91 -17.02
C PRO A 22 -2.07 -10.23 -16.27
N LYS A 23 -1.46 -9.19 -15.70
CA LYS A 23 -0.24 -9.35 -14.90
C LYS A 23 -0.54 -10.34 -13.77
N PRO A 24 0.26 -11.41 -13.60
CA PRO A 24 0.02 -12.39 -12.55
C PRO A 24 0.04 -11.71 -11.18
N ALA A 25 -0.88 -12.12 -10.30
CA ALA A 25 -0.92 -11.64 -8.92
C ALA A 25 0.40 -12.00 -8.19
N PRO A 26 0.92 -11.12 -7.33
CA PRO A 26 2.15 -11.40 -6.61
C PRO A 26 1.96 -12.60 -5.67
N THR A 27 2.99 -13.43 -5.54
CA THR A 27 2.99 -14.55 -4.58
C THR A 27 3.04 -14.04 -3.14
N ALA A 28 2.63 -14.87 -2.16
CA ALA A 28 2.68 -14.51 -0.74
C ALA A 28 4.09 -14.08 -0.29
N LEU A 29 5.13 -14.73 -0.78
CA LEU A 29 6.52 -14.39 -0.48
C LEU A 29 6.92 -13.02 -1.07
N GLN A 30 6.50 -12.73 -2.30
CA GLN A 30 6.71 -11.42 -2.90
C GLN A 30 5.98 -10.32 -2.13
N VAL A 31 4.74 -10.59 -1.69
CA VAL A 31 3.98 -9.64 -0.85
C VAL A 31 4.74 -9.37 0.45
N GLN A 32 5.18 -10.41 1.14
CA GLN A 32 5.92 -10.28 2.39
C GLN A 32 7.23 -9.49 2.22
N SER A 33 7.93 -9.66 1.10
CA SER A 33 9.22 -9.01 0.85
C SER A 33 9.11 -7.49 0.76
N PHE A 34 8.05 -6.95 0.17
CA PHE A 34 7.86 -5.50 0.10
C PHE A 34 7.07 -4.91 1.29
N GLN A 35 6.38 -5.76 2.06
CA GLN A 35 5.69 -5.35 3.28
C GLN A 35 6.61 -5.20 4.50
N THR A 36 7.87 -5.61 4.39
CA THR A 36 8.78 -5.73 5.54
C THR A 36 10.10 -5.03 5.26
N LYS A 37 10.59 -4.22 6.22
CA LYS A 37 11.93 -3.61 6.20
C LYS A 37 12.56 -3.69 7.58
N GLU A 38 13.88 -3.90 7.60
CA GLU A 38 14.67 -3.88 8.82
C GLU A 38 15.41 -2.55 8.98
N PHE A 39 15.52 -2.07 10.22
CA PHE A 39 16.17 -0.82 10.59
C PHE A 39 17.18 -1.06 11.69
N GLU A 40 18.34 -0.41 11.61
CA GLU A 40 19.35 -0.41 12.67
C GLU A 40 19.03 0.69 13.69
N THR A 41 18.16 0.36 14.64
CA THR A 41 17.67 1.28 15.67
C THR A 41 17.01 0.50 16.82
N THR A 42 16.55 1.20 17.86
CA THR A 42 15.78 0.60 18.95
C THR A 42 14.30 0.50 18.60
N LYS A 43 13.57 -0.45 19.23
CA LYS A 43 12.12 -0.59 19.06
C LYS A 43 11.37 0.72 19.34
N THR A 44 11.80 1.46 20.37
CA THR A 44 11.16 2.74 20.73
C THR A 44 11.29 3.79 19.63
N ILE A 45 12.45 3.93 19.01
CA ILE A 45 12.68 4.87 17.92
C ILE A 45 11.89 4.45 16.67
N ALA A 46 11.98 3.18 16.26
CA ALA A 46 11.25 2.67 15.11
C ALA A 46 9.73 2.82 15.26
N PHE A 47 9.21 2.47 16.44
CA PHE A 47 7.78 2.59 16.76
C PHE A 47 7.31 4.05 16.66
N GLY A 48 8.00 4.97 17.33
CA GLY A 48 7.67 6.40 17.29
C GLY A 48 7.80 7.00 15.88
N SER A 49 8.79 6.55 15.09
CA SER A 49 8.96 6.98 13.70
C SER A 49 7.82 6.50 12.82
N THR A 50 7.45 5.22 12.93
CA THR A 50 6.32 4.66 12.17
C THR A 50 5.00 5.36 12.50
N LEU A 51 4.76 5.64 13.79
CA LEU A 51 3.58 6.36 14.25
C LEU A 51 3.52 7.77 13.67
N SER A 52 4.62 8.54 13.71
CA SER A 52 4.68 9.88 13.11
C SER A 52 4.44 9.85 11.61
N VAL A 53 5.06 8.90 10.91
CA VAL A 53 4.89 8.77 9.46
C VAL A 53 3.44 8.46 9.09
N PHE A 54 2.71 7.64 9.86
CA PHE A 54 1.30 7.43 9.60
C PHE A 54 0.50 8.74 9.71
N GLN A 55 0.81 9.59 10.69
CA GLN A 55 0.18 10.91 10.82
C GLN A 55 0.57 11.84 9.67
N ASP A 56 1.84 11.87 9.25
CA ASP A 56 2.33 12.65 8.11
C ASP A 56 1.69 12.22 6.78
N LEU A 57 1.36 10.93 6.66
CA LEU A 57 0.61 10.36 5.53
C LEU A 57 -0.90 10.66 5.60
N GLY A 58 -1.35 11.38 6.62
CA GLY A 58 -2.74 11.77 6.80
C GLY A 58 -3.63 10.70 7.42
N TYR A 59 -3.04 9.67 8.05
CA TYR A 59 -3.80 8.69 8.81
C TYR A 59 -4.14 9.19 10.21
N ILE A 60 -5.31 8.83 10.68
CA ILE A 60 -5.72 8.99 12.08
C ILE A 60 -5.36 7.71 12.82
N VAL A 61 -4.46 7.80 13.79
CA VAL A 61 -4.07 6.66 14.63
C VAL A 61 -5.25 6.26 15.50
N GLN A 62 -5.68 5.01 15.39
CA GLN A 62 -6.79 4.45 16.16
C GLN A 62 -6.29 3.74 17.43
N SER A 63 -5.16 3.04 17.32
CA SER A 63 -4.52 2.37 18.44
C SER A 63 -3.02 2.28 18.20
N ALA A 64 -2.24 2.43 19.26
CA ALA A 64 -0.79 2.26 19.23
C ALA A 64 -0.32 1.72 20.58
N ASP A 65 0.23 0.52 20.56
CA ASP A 65 0.75 -0.17 21.74
C ASP A 65 2.23 -0.51 21.51
N LYS A 66 3.10 0.18 22.24
CA LYS A 66 4.55 0.03 22.11
C LYS A 66 5.04 -1.33 22.63
N ASP A 67 4.39 -1.91 23.61
CA ASP A 67 4.83 -3.15 24.24
C ASP A 67 4.61 -4.33 23.30
N THR A 68 3.45 -4.41 22.67
CA THR A 68 3.18 -5.38 21.61
C THR A 68 3.82 -5.00 20.29
N GLY A 69 4.02 -3.71 20.03
CA GLY A 69 4.55 -3.18 18.77
C GLY A 69 3.51 -2.94 17.69
N PHE A 70 2.21 -3.06 18.02
CA PHE A 70 1.15 -2.85 17.05
C PHE A 70 0.71 -1.38 16.97
N ILE A 71 0.50 -0.93 15.72
CA ILE A 71 -0.10 0.36 15.39
C ILE A 71 -1.23 0.10 14.40
N THR A 72 -2.41 0.67 14.66
CA THR A 72 -3.52 0.69 13.72
C THR A 72 -3.93 2.11 13.43
N ALA A 73 -4.17 2.41 12.17
CA ALA A 73 -4.55 3.73 11.72
C ALA A 73 -5.49 3.64 10.52
N ALA A 74 -6.29 4.66 10.30
CA ALA A 74 -7.19 4.73 9.16
C ALA A 74 -7.17 6.13 8.55
N SER A 75 -7.25 6.20 7.22
CA SER A 75 -7.40 7.49 6.54
C SER A 75 -8.81 8.05 6.80
N PRO A 76 -9.00 9.38 6.75
CA PRO A 76 -10.33 9.96 6.71
C PRO A 76 -11.13 9.39 5.52
N THR A 77 -12.42 9.15 5.72
CA THR A 77 -13.31 8.80 4.62
C THR A 77 -13.50 10.04 3.75
N SER A 78 -12.84 10.13 2.62
CA SER A 78 -13.02 11.24 1.71
C SER A 78 -13.06 10.77 0.26
N ASN A 79 -14.01 11.29 -0.50
CA ASN A 79 -14.10 11.11 -1.95
C ASN A 79 -13.11 12.00 -2.71
N LYS A 80 -12.16 12.64 -2.02
CA LYS A 80 -11.18 13.56 -2.61
C LYS A 80 -9.79 12.97 -2.52
N THR A 81 -9.01 13.23 -3.52
CA THR A 81 -7.61 12.88 -3.75
C THR A 81 -6.79 12.92 -2.46
N GLY A 82 -6.66 11.81 -1.77
CA GLY A 82 -5.80 11.70 -0.60
C GLY A 82 -4.33 11.70 -1.01
N PHE A 83 -3.44 11.94 -0.05
CA PHE A 83 -1.99 11.91 -0.21
C PHE A 83 -1.50 10.69 -1.01
N TRP A 84 -2.06 9.50 -0.76
CA TRP A 84 -1.74 8.27 -1.48
C TRP A 84 -2.09 8.32 -2.97
N GLN A 85 -3.22 8.93 -3.30
CA GLN A 85 -3.66 9.08 -4.69
C GLN A 85 -2.73 10.01 -5.46
N ALA A 86 -2.28 11.09 -4.83
CA ALA A 86 -1.34 12.03 -5.42
C ALA A 86 0.07 11.43 -5.57
N MET A 87 0.50 10.56 -4.64
CA MET A 87 1.88 10.07 -4.57
C MET A 87 2.09 8.74 -5.30
N VAL A 88 1.13 7.83 -5.27
CA VAL A 88 1.26 6.47 -5.85
C VAL A 88 0.25 6.20 -6.98
N GLY A 89 -0.64 7.13 -7.29
CA GLY A 89 -1.62 6.99 -8.37
C GLY A 89 -2.72 5.93 -8.08
N VAL A 90 -2.84 5.47 -6.83
CA VAL A 90 -3.87 4.51 -6.43
C VAL A 90 -5.16 5.25 -6.10
N ALA A 91 -6.13 5.19 -7.01
CA ALA A 91 -7.46 5.72 -6.75
C ALA A 91 -8.19 4.86 -5.70
N SER A 92 -8.40 5.42 -4.51
CA SER A 92 -9.18 4.78 -3.46
C SER A 92 -10.53 5.47 -3.32
N SER A 93 -11.61 4.75 -3.57
CA SER A 93 -12.98 5.23 -3.35
C SER A 93 -13.52 4.81 -1.99
N GLY A 94 -12.65 4.68 -1.00
CA GLY A 94 -12.99 4.23 0.35
C GLY A 94 -12.03 4.75 1.40
N GLN A 95 -12.09 4.17 2.58
CA GLN A 95 -11.15 4.40 3.66
C GLN A 95 -9.96 3.45 3.52
N THR A 96 -8.72 3.97 3.60
CA THR A 96 -7.54 3.11 3.69
C THR A 96 -7.23 2.84 5.16
N LYS A 97 -7.15 1.57 5.53
CA LYS A 97 -6.65 1.12 6.83
C LYS A 97 -5.17 0.80 6.71
N ALA A 98 -4.39 1.21 7.70
CA ALA A 98 -2.97 0.91 7.81
C ALA A 98 -2.72 0.18 9.13
N THR A 99 -1.94 -0.88 9.09
CA THR A 99 -1.43 -1.54 10.28
C THR A 99 0.09 -1.64 10.19
N ALA A 100 0.75 -1.49 11.33
CA ALA A 100 2.18 -1.75 11.45
C ALA A 100 2.44 -2.69 12.61
N PHE A 101 3.43 -3.54 12.45
CA PHE A 101 3.99 -4.36 13.51
C PHE A 101 5.48 -4.09 13.61
N VAL A 102 5.92 -3.67 14.79
CA VAL A 102 7.31 -3.28 15.09
C VAL A 102 7.88 -4.25 16.11
N GLU A 103 8.80 -5.10 15.68
CA GLU A 103 9.44 -6.10 16.54
C GLU A 103 10.96 -5.92 16.60
N GLU A 104 11.55 -6.10 17.75
CA GLU A 104 12.99 -6.17 17.90
C GLU A 104 13.44 -7.62 17.64
N ILE A 105 14.19 -7.83 16.54
CA ILE A 105 14.67 -9.16 16.15
C ILE A 105 16.02 -9.50 16.79
N ARG A 106 16.78 -8.47 17.21
CA ARG A 106 17.98 -8.56 18.03
C ARG A 106 18.33 -7.15 18.56
N PRO A 107 19.15 -7.03 19.59
CA PRO A 107 19.53 -5.73 20.13
C PRO A 107 20.03 -4.77 19.04
N GLY A 108 19.39 -3.60 18.92
CA GLY A 108 19.72 -2.58 17.93
C GLY A 108 19.24 -2.88 16.49
N ARG A 109 18.49 -3.94 16.25
CA ARG A 109 17.88 -4.22 14.94
C ARG A 109 16.38 -4.54 15.08
N VAL A 110 15.60 -3.76 14.41
CA VAL A 110 14.14 -3.80 14.45
C VAL A 110 13.59 -4.10 13.08
N ARG A 111 12.56 -4.94 13.03
CA ARG A 111 11.76 -5.20 11.82
C ARG A 111 10.45 -4.46 11.92
N VAL A 112 10.10 -3.74 10.86
CA VAL A 112 8.79 -3.12 10.69
C VAL A 112 8.07 -3.80 9.55
N ARG A 113 6.87 -4.29 9.82
CA ARG A 113 5.96 -4.83 8.82
C ARG A 113 4.76 -3.90 8.68
N LEU A 114 4.47 -3.50 7.46
CA LEU A 114 3.33 -2.66 7.12
C LEU A 114 2.28 -3.48 6.36
N ASN A 115 1.01 -3.14 6.57
CA ASN A 115 -0.07 -3.64 5.75
C ASN A 115 -1.07 -2.51 5.49
N PHE A 116 -1.43 -2.31 4.22
CA PHE A 116 -2.40 -1.33 3.77
C PHE A 116 -3.57 -2.04 3.11
N VAL A 117 -4.79 -1.65 3.50
CA VAL A 117 -6.03 -2.25 3.02
C VAL A 117 -6.98 -1.13 2.62
N ASN A 118 -7.57 -1.24 1.45
CA ASN A 118 -8.65 -0.37 1.01
C ASN A 118 -9.98 -0.96 1.48
N ALA A 119 -10.64 -0.27 2.41
CA ALA A 119 -11.92 -0.66 2.96
C ALA A 119 -13.04 0.10 2.24
N ARG A 120 -13.94 -0.60 1.57
CA ARG A 120 -15.14 -0.05 0.93
C ARG A 120 -16.38 -0.53 1.65
N ASN A 121 -17.24 0.39 2.01
CA ASN A 121 -18.57 0.07 2.49
C ASN A 121 -19.57 0.29 1.33
N ASN A 122 -20.04 -0.79 0.72
CA ASN A 122 -21.09 -0.75 -0.27
C ASN A 122 -22.44 -0.93 0.44
N SER A 123 -23.20 0.15 0.57
CA SER A 123 -24.60 0.07 1.01
C SER A 123 -25.46 -0.19 -0.22
N SER A 124 -26.02 -1.40 -0.35
CA SER A 124 -27.02 -1.67 -1.38
C SER A 124 -28.39 -1.17 -0.94
N ALA A 125 -29.23 -0.77 -1.91
CA ALA A 125 -30.60 -0.29 -1.67
C ALA A 125 -31.52 -1.32 -0.99
N TYR A 126 -31.06 -2.57 -0.85
CA TYR A 126 -31.77 -3.68 -0.20
C TYR A 126 -31.26 -4.00 1.22
N GLY A 127 -30.53 -3.07 1.87
CA GLY A 127 -30.13 -3.21 3.28
C GLY A 127 -29.00 -4.20 3.57
N GLN A 128 -28.29 -4.71 2.56
CA GLN A 128 -27.08 -5.51 2.75
C GLN A 128 -25.85 -4.61 2.73
N ASN A 129 -25.24 -4.41 3.88
CA ASN A 129 -23.94 -3.75 4.01
C ASN A 129 -22.84 -4.79 3.75
N GLN A 130 -22.22 -4.74 2.58
CA GLN A 130 -21.01 -5.50 2.29
C GLN A 130 -19.80 -4.61 2.51
N ALA A 131 -19.03 -4.92 3.55
CA ALA A 131 -17.69 -4.36 3.75
C ALA A 131 -16.71 -5.21 2.94
N GLU A 132 -16.05 -4.60 1.96
CA GLU A 132 -15.02 -5.25 1.15
C GLU A 132 -13.67 -4.65 1.51
N ASP A 133 -12.82 -5.47 2.10
CA ASP A 133 -11.44 -5.10 2.44
C ASP A 133 -10.48 -5.68 1.38
N THR A 134 -9.94 -4.82 0.51
CA THR A 134 -9.00 -5.22 -0.55
C THR A 134 -7.57 -4.81 -0.18
N PRO A 135 -6.61 -5.77 -0.08
CA PRO A 135 -5.22 -5.44 0.18
C PRO A 135 -4.60 -4.56 -0.92
N ILE A 136 -3.82 -3.56 -0.52
CA ILE A 136 -3.01 -2.77 -1.44
C ILE A 136 -1.69 -3.51 -1.65
N LEU A 137 -1.49 -4.06 -2.84
CA LEU A 137 -0.33 -4.88 -3.20
C LEU A 137 0.65 -4.15 -4.14
N ASP A 138 0.62 -2.83 -4.18
CA ASP A 138 1.57 -2.03 -4.94
C ASP A 138 2.87 -1.84 -4.14
N PRO A 139 4.01 -2.43 -4.55
CA PRO A 139 5.29 -2.30 -3.85
C PRO A 139 5.75 -0.85 -3.68
N LYS A 140 5.39 0.04 -4.61
CA LYS A 140 5.75 1.47 -4.56
C LYS A 140 5.13 2.17 -3.35
N ALA A 141 3.89 1.81 -2.99
CA ALA A 141 3.23 2.36 -1.81
C ALA A 141 4.00 2.04 -0.52
N TYR A 142 4.47 0.81 -0.39
CA TYR A 142 5.27 0.36 0.75
C TYR A 142 6.65 1.02 0.78
N GLN A 143 7.31 1.11 -0.39
CA GLN A 143 8.61 1.75 -0.48
C GLN A 143 8.56 3.19 -0.01
N VAL A 144 7.60 3.99 -0.49
CA VAL A 144 7.42 5.38 -0.05
C VAL A 144 7.21 5.48 1.47
N ALA A 145 6.39 4.59 2.05
CA ALA A 145 6.19 4.58 3.49
C ALA A 145 7.48 4.24 4.25
N PHE A 146 8.22 3.23 3.79
CA PHE A 146 9.48 2.84 4.41
C PHE A 146 10.58 3.89 4.27
N ASP A 147 10.66 4.60 3.15
CA ASP A 147 11.63 5.69 2.97
C ASP A 147 11.35 6.82 3.96
N LYS A 148 10.07 7.19 4.16
CA LYS A 148 9.70 8.17 5.19
C LYS A 148 10.00 7.69 6.61
N ILE A 149 9.81 6.40 6.90
CA ILE A 149 10.17 5.83 8.20
C ILE A 149 11.68 5.88 8.42
N ASP A 150 12.48 5.63 7.38
CA ASP A 150 13.94 5.72 7.43
C ASP A 150 14.40 7.13 7.77
N ASP A 151 13.85 8.13 7.07
CA ASP A 151 14.11 9.55 7.35
C ASP A 151 13.73 9.91 8.80
N ALA A 152 12.56 9.47 9.27
CA ALA A 152 12.10 9.74 10.62
C ALA A 152 12.95 9.04 11.70
N VAL A 153 13.43 7.83 11.42
CA VAL A 153 14.39 7.10 12.28
C VAL A 153 15.70 7.84 12.35
N PHE A 154 16.22 8.30 11.21
CA PHE A 154 17.48 9.06 11.15
C PHE A 154 17.39 10.34 12.00
N VAL A 155 16.35 11.13 11.84
CA VAL A 155 16.14 12.36 12.62
C VAL A 155 16.05 12.08 14.12
N ARG A 156 15.28 11.05 14.53
CA ARG A 156 15.12 10.71 15.95
C ARG A 156 16.40 10.18 16.59
N LYS A 157 17.21 9.43 15.85
CA LYS A 157 18.55 8.99 16.32
C LYS A 157 19.45 10.18 16.60
N GLY A 158 19.47 11.16 15.70
CA GLY A 158 20.27 12.38 15.87
C GLY A 158 19.88 13.17 17.11
N THR A 159 18.57 13.33 17.36
CA THR A 159 18.06 14.06 18.54
C THR A 159 18.38 13.35 19.87
N THR A 160 18.32 12.01 19.88
CA THR A 160 18.62 11.23 21.09
C THR A 160 20.09 11.32 21.48
N THR A 161 21.00 11.39 20.51
CA THR A 161 22.45 11.52 20.75
C THR A 161 22.84 12.90 21.29
N THR A 162 22.12 13.97 20.90
CA THR A 162 22.42 15.34 21.32
C THR A 162 21.89 15.64 22.74
N GLY A 163 20.89 14.95 23.23
CA GLY A 163 20.31 15.16 24.57
C GLY A 163 21.04 14.49 25.74
N GLN A 164 22.16 13.79 25.49
CA GLN A 164 22.98 13.11 26.52
C GLN A 164 24.30 13.82 26.84
N ARG A 165 24.43 15.11 26.52
CA ARG A 165 25.58 15.92 26.96
C ARG A 165 25.24 16.87 28.08
#